data_25c6369416309d873136d5fcd293ab14
#
_entry.id   25c6369416309d873136d5fcd293ab14
#
_cell.length_a   1.000
_cell.length_b   1.000
_cell.length_c   1.000
_cell.angle_alpha   90.00
_cell.angle_beta   90.00
_cell.angle_gamma   90.00
#
_symmetry.space_group_name_H-M   'P 1'
#
loop_
_entity.id
_entity.type
_entity.pdbx_description
1 polymer ?
#
loop_
_entity_poly.entity_id
_entity_poly.type
_entity_poly.pdbx_seq_one_letter_code
_entity_poly.pdbx_strand_id
1 'polypeptide(L)'
;MGTSRKRYAITRTHAVACATLGLCLAGCDHASTTAPTPPTGGQTYVLDYDTFSATVDPILSGLGCDNLNCHGGGIRGTFQLSPPNAKDTHFDFSQACMQITPLDPKNSPLAMKPLAEECGGAVHGGGAFFFALDDPNYVAILQWVESGEFK
;
A
#
# COMPACT_ATOMS: atom_id res chain seq x y z
N MET A 1 20.28 36.77 44.19
CA MET A 1 20.33 35.53 43.40
C MET A 1 20.03 35.88 41.94
N GLY A 2 21.08 35.98 41.12
CA GLY A 2 20.99 36.50 39.75
C GLY A 2 20.88 35.36 38.74
N THR A 3 19.85 35.42 37.91
CA THR A 3 19.69 34.52 36.79
C THR A 3 20.32 35.11 35.53
N SER A 4 21.45 34.55 35.14
CA SER A 4 22.18 34.91 33.91
C SER A 4 21.46 34.33 32.68
N ARG A 5 20.90 35.19 31.83
CA ARG A 5 20.38 34.81 30.51
C ARG A 5 21.50 34.88 29.48
N LYS A 6 21.94 33.73 29.00
CA LYS A 6 22.85 33.65 27.85
C LYS A 6 22.06 33.97 26.56
N ARG A 7 22.46 35.04 25.88
CA ARG A 7 22.00 35.39 24.53
C ARG A 7 22.88 34.65 23.52
N TYR A 8 22.28 33.83 22.70
CA TYR A 8 22.96 33.25 21.53
C TYR A 8 22.81 34.19 20.34
N ALA A 9 23.95 34.67 19.83
CA ALA A 9 24.03 35.46 18.61
C ALA A 9 23.98 34.48 17.38
N ILE A 10 23.01 34.70 16.52
CA ILE A 10 22.91 34.00 15.24
C ILE A 10 23.66 34.81 14.19
N THR A 11 24.82 34.33 13.77
CA THR A 11 25.60 34.91 12.67
C THR A 11 25.04 34.32 11.36
N ARG A 12 24.43 35.19 10.57
CA ARG A 12 24.02 34.86 9.17
C ARG A 12 25.23 35.06 8.25
N THR A 13 25.79 33.98 7.75
CA THR A 13 26.71 34.01 6.61
C THR A 13 25.94 33.73 5.33
N HIS A 14 25.82 34.75 4.48
CA HIS A 14 25.34 34.61 3.11
C HIS A 14 26.53 34.17 2.26
N ALA A 15 26.49 32.96 1.73
CA ALA A 15 27.35 32.54 0.65
C ALA A 15 26.50 32.47 -0.62
N VAL A 16 26.71 33.46 -1.48
CA VAL A 16 26.26 33.44 -2.87
C VAL A 16 27.33 32.64 -3.64
N ALA A 17 26.95 31.57 -4.27
CA ALA A 17 27.78 30.90 -5.26
C ALA A 17 26.97 30.64 -6.52
N CYS A 18 27.53 31.17 -7.56
CA CYS A 18 27.05 31.37 -8.90
C CYS A 18 26.94 30.07 -9.73
N ALA A 19 26.03 30.10 -10.65
CA ALA A 19 25.66 29.16 -11.67
C ALA A 19 26.82 28.54 -12.47
N THR A 20 26.71 27.25 -12.78
CA THR A 20 27.12 26.71 -14.06
C THR A 20 25.99 25.86 -14.63
N LEU A 21 25.48 26.32 -15.78
CA LEU A 21 24.54 25.59 -16.62
C LEU A 21 25.25 24.33 -17.16
N GLY A 22 24.94 23.19 -16.57
CA GLY A 22 25.20 21.88 -17.14
C GLY A 22 23.91 21.32 -17.73
N LEU A 23 23.77 21.40 -19.04
CA LEU A 23 22.67 20.80 -19.79
C LEU A 23 22.86 19.30 -19.83
N CYS A 24 22.44 18.58 -18.79
CA CYS A 24 22.31 17.13 -18.84
C CYS A 24 20.95 16.78 -19.44
N LEU A 25 20.94 16.48 -20.73
CA LEU A 25 19.87 15.72 -21.36
C LEU A 25 19.95 14.26 -20.85
N ALA A 26 19.51 14.05 -19.62
CA ALA A 26 19.17 12.71 -19.15
C ALA A 26 17.81 12.38 -19.77
N GLY A 27 17.83 11.54 -20.80
CA GLY A 27 16.63 10.90 -21.31
C GLY A 27 15.98 10.15 -20.16
N CYS A 28 14.80 10.57 -19.73
CA CYS A 28 13.93 9.75 -18.90
C CYS A 28 13.47 8.60 -19.80
N ASP A 29 14.12 7.45 -19.69
CA ASP A 29 13.52 6.21 -20.11
C ASP A 29 12.26 6.02 -19.25
N HIS A 30 11.14 6.47 -19.78
CA HIS A 30 9.84 6.07 -19.28
C HIS A 30 9.76 4.56 -19.57
N ALA A 31 10.02 3.74 -18.54
CA ALA A 31 9.53 2.38 -18.56
C ALA A 31 8.03 2.50 -18.84
N SER A 32 7.62 2.15 -20.05
CA SER A 32 6.22 2.04 -20.41
C SER A 32 5.63 0.95 -19.52
N THR A 33 5.07 1.34 -18.40
CA THR A 33 4.10 0.49 -17.70
C THR A 33 2.91 0.40 -18.63
N THR A 34 2.89 -0.64 -19.45
CA THR A 34 1.75 -0.97 -20.29
C THR A 34 0.57 -1.18 -19.35
N ALA A 35 -0.37 -0.24 -19.34
CA ALA A 35 -1.62 -0.44 -18.64
C ALA A 35 -2.24 -1.77 -19.12
N PRO A 36 -2.80 -2.60 -18.22
CA PRO A 36 -3.40 -3.85 -18.62
C PRO A 36 -4.45 -3.59 -19.69
N THR A 37 -4.36 -4.32 -20.79
CA THR A 37 -5.35 -4.24 -21.89
C THR A 37 -6.72 -4.58 -21.34
N PRO A 38 -7.75 -3.74 -21.57
CA PRO A 38 -9.10 -4.07 -21.12
C PRO A 38 -9.53 -5.44 -21.66
N PRO A 39 -10.17 -6.28 -20.85
CA PRO A 39 -10.56 -7.62 -21.27
C PRO A 39 -11.55 -7.55 -22.42
N THR A 40 -11.31 -8.30 -23.48
CA THR A 40 -12.26 -8.55 -24.57
C THR A 40 -13.23 -9.62 -24.09
N GLY A 41 -14.41 -9.20 -23.62
CA GLY A 41 -15.57 -10.05 -23.32
C GLY A 41 -15.30 -11.31 -22.48
N GLY A 42 -15.65 -11.28 -21.20
CA GLY A 42 -15.76 -12.48 -20.37
C GLY A 42 -14.49 -12.92 -19.63
N GLN A 43 -13.36 -12.23 -19.78
CA GLN A 43 -12.14 -12.56 -19.05
C GLN A 43 -12.24 -12.18 -17.56
N THR A 44 -11.75 -13.05 -16.69
CA THR A 44 -11.67 -12.83 -15.23
C THR A 44 -10.24 -12.49 -14.84
N TYR A 45 -10.06 -11.52 -13.96
CA TYR A 45 -8.76 -11.23 -13.34
C TYR A 45 -8.46 -12.31 -12.30
N VAL A 46 -7.43 -13.09 -12.54
CA VAL A 46 -7.08 -14.26 -11.72
C VAL A 46 -5.79 -13.97 -10.95
N LEU A 47 -5.86 -14.14 -9.65
CA LEU A 47 -4.74 -14.01 -8.72
C LEU A 47 -4.28 -15.37 -8.23
N ASP A 48 -3.01 -15.45 -7.83
CA ASP A 48 -2.41 -16.69 -7.33
C ASP A 48 -2.76 -16.93 -5.85
N TYR A 49 -3.38 -18.08 -5.58
CA TYR A 49 -3.78 -18.49 -4.22
C TYR A 49 -2.56 -18.86 -3.36
N ASP A 50 -1.58 -19.55 -3.92
CA ASP A 50 -0.44 -20.06 -3.16
C ASP A 50 0.40 -18.88 -2.64
N THR A 51 0.61 -17.85 -3.47
CA THR A 51 1.27 -16.61 -3.06
C THR A 51 0.45 -15.86 -2.02
N PHE A 52 -0.88 -15.80 -2.16
CA PHE A 52 -1.75 -15.20 -1.14
C PHE A 52 -1.57 -15.91 0.20
N SER A 53 -1.74 -17.21 0.20
CA SER A 53 -1.68 -18.06 1.39
C SER A 53 -0.32 -17.99 2.11
N ALA A 54 0.77 -17.95 1.32
CA ALA A 54 2.12 -17.93 1.87
C ALA A 54 2.59 -16.55 2.33
N THR A 55 2.01 -15.47 1.77
CA THR A 55 2.56 -14.12 1.96
C THR A 55 1.51 -13.14 2.45
N VAL A 56 0.39 -12.95 1.72
CA VAL A 56 -0.56 -11.88 2.02
C VAL A 56 -1.39 -12.19 3.25
N ASP A 57 -1.95 -13.40 3.36
CA ASP A 57 -2.77 -13.79 4.50
C ASP A 57 -2.01 -13.72 5.84
N PRO A 58 -0.75 -14.17 5.95
CA PRO A 58 0.07 -13.97 7.16
C PRO A 58 0.30 -12.49 7.51
N ILE A 59 0.46 -11.61 6.51
CA ILE A 59 0.61 -10.17 6.74
C ILE A 59 -0.69 -9.60 7.30
N LEU A 60 -1.83 -9.91 6.70
CA LEU A 60 -3.15 -9.44 7.16
C LEU A 60 -3.43 -9.89 8.61
N SER A 61 -3.14 -11.15 8.93
CA SER A 61 -3.29 -11.68 10.29
C SER A 61 -2.30 -11.05 11.27
N GLY A 62 -1.04 -10.88 10.87
CA GLY A 62 -0.01 -10.27 11.70
C GLY A 62 -0.30 -8.80 12.05
N LEU A 63 -1.00 -8.09 11.17
CA LEU A 63 -1.49 -6.72 11.42
C LEU A 63 -2.81 -6.70 12.19
N GLY A 64 -3.43 -7.84 12.45
CA GLY A 64 -4.71 -7.95 13.16
C GLY A 64 -5.92 -7.54 12.33
N CYS A 65 -5.81 -7.56 11.00
CA CYS A 65 -6.93 -7.26 10.11
C CYS A 65 -8.10 -8.24 10.31
N ASP A 66 -7.81 -9.48 10.68
CA ASP A 66 -8.76 -10.56 10.95
C ASP A 66 -9.32 -10.56 12.40
N ASN A 67 -9.00 -9.57 13.22
CA ASN A 67 -9.59 -9.44 14.56
C ASN A 67 -11.10 -9.22 14.49
N LEU A 68 -11.81 -9.72 15.52
CA LEU A 68 -13.28 -9.62 15.63
C LEU A 68 -13.80 -8.17 15.58
N ASN A 69 -13.00 -7.21 16.02
CA ASN A 69 -13.35 -5.79 15.97
C ASN A 69 -13.01 -5.11 14.63
N CYS A 70 -12.33 -5.85 13.74
CA CYS A 70 -11.93 -5.41 12.41
C CYS A 70 -12.69 -6.25 11.36
N HIS A 71 -12.00 -7.00 10.53
CA HIS A 71 -12.63 -7.77 9.45
C HIS A 71 -13.02 -9.20 9.83
N GLY A 72 -12.56 -9.74 10.97
CA GLY A 72 -12.92 -11.08 11.46
C GLY A 72 -14.28 -11.15 12.18
N GLY A 73 -14.94 -10.03 12.41
CA GLY A 73 -16.20 -9.97 13.17
C GLY A 73 -17.49 -9.93 12.34
N GLY A 74 -17.43 -10.06 11.04
CA GLY A 74 -18.58 -10.31 10.15
C GLY A 74 -19.38 -9.11 9.67
N ILE A 75 -19.26 -7.87 10.19
CA ILE A 75 -20.19 -6.78 9.83
C ILE A 75 -19.48 -5.43 9.61
N ARG A 76 -18.20 -5.41 9.26
CA ARG A 76 -17.52 -4.12 9.07
C ARG A 76 -17.08 -3.92 7.63
N GLY A 77 -17.98 -3.32 6.86
CA GLY A 77 -17.74 -3.01 5.46
C GLY A 77 -17.95 -4.21 4.53
N THR A 78 -17.34 -4.15 3.36
CA THR A 78 -17.46 -5.16 2.29
C THR A 78 -16.34 -6.19 2.32
N PHE A 79 -15.34 -6.02 3.18
CA PHE A 79 -14.21 -6.94 3.33
C PHE A 79 -14.37 -7.72 4.64
N GLN A 80 -14.40 -9.03 4.54
CA GLN A 80 -14.46 -9.94 5.67
C GLN A 80 -13.28 -10.89 5.63
N LEU A 81 -12.79 -11.26 6.82
CA LEU A 81 -11.78 -12.29 7.00
C LEU A 81 -12.27 -13.33 8.01
N SER A 82 -11.76 -14.50 7.90
CA SER A 82 -11.95 -15.53 8.91
C SER A 82 -11.24 -15.11 10.22
N PRO A 83 -11.87 -15.29 11.38
CA PRO A 83 -11.26 -14.87 12.64
C PRO A 83 -10.04 -15.74 13.00
N PRO A 84 -9.07 -15.22 13.80
CA PRO A 84 -7.82 -15.94 14.10
C PRO A 84 -8.00 -17.33 14.73
N ASN A 85 -9.12 -17.54 15.47
CA ASN A 85 -9.42 -18.82 16.12
C ASN A 85 -10.19 -19.81 15.23
N ALA A 86 -10.55 -19.41 14.01
CA ALA A 86 -11.26 -20.26 13.05
C ALA A 86 -10.82 -19.87 11.61
N LYS A 87 -9.51 -19.91 11.38
CA LYS A 87 -8.88 -19.47 10.15
C LYS A 87 -9.30 -20.31 8.96
N ASP A 88 -9.74 -19.65 7.89
CA ASP A 88 -10.08 -20.23 6.58
C ASP A 88 -9.44 -19.39 5.48
N THR A 89 -8.24 -19.76 5.07
CA THR A 89 -7.44 -19.03 4.08
C THR A 89 -8.10 -19.02 2.68
N HIS A 90 -8.89 -20.04 2.32
CA HIS A 90 -9.63 -20.02 1.07
C HIS A 90 -10.76 -18.99 1.07
N PHE A 91 -11.47 -18.89 2.19
CA PHE A 91 -12.45 -17.82 2.39
C PHE A 91 -11.77 -16.46 2.30
N ASP A 92 -10.67 -16.26 3.02
CA ASP A 92 -9.93 -14.99 3.06
C ASP A 92 -9.40 -14.59 1.69
N PHE A 93 -8.89 -15.55 0.91
CA PHE A 93 -8.50 -15.34 -0.48
C PHE A 93 -9.68 -14.83 -1.33
N SER A 94 -10.83 -15.49 -1.22
CA SER A 94 -12.03 -15.09 -1.98
C SER A 94 -12.47 -13.66 -1.64
N GLN A 95 -12.39 -13.30 -0.38
CA GLN A 95 -12.71 -11.96 0.10
C GLN A 95 -11.69 -10.91 -0.37
N ALA A 96 -10.40 -11.26 -0.34
CA ALA A 96 -9.32 -10.40 -0.83
C ALA A 96 -9.48 -10.13 -2.34
N CYS A 97 -9.81 -11.14 -3.14
CA CYS A 97 -10.08 -10.99 -4.57
C CYS A 97 -11.22 -9.99 -4.85
N MET A 98 -12.25 -9.93 -4.00
CA MET A 98 -13.34 -8.95 -4.13
C MET A 98 -12.91 -7.50 -3.83
N GLN A 99 -11.75 -7.30 -3.21
CA GLN A 99 -11.18 -5.97 -2.95
C GLN A 99 -10.20 -5.51 -4.03
N ILE A 100 -10.19 -6.18 -5.18
CA ILE A 100 -9.32 -5.84 -6.30
C ILE A 100 -10.08 -5.05 -7.37
N THR A 101 -9.43 -4.04 -7.91
CA THR A 101 -9.87 -3.29 -9.10
C THR A 101 -9.07 -3.79 -10.30
N PRO A 102 -9.57 -4.72 -11.11
CA PRO A 102 -8.78 -5.44 -12.10
C PRO A 102 -8.10 -4.55 -13.16
N LEU A 103 -8.73 -3.42 -13.52
CA LEU A 103 -8.19 -2.48 -14.51
C LEU A 103 -7.22 -1.45 -13.89
N ASP A 104 -7.15 -1.37 -12.58
CA ASP A 104 -6.24 -0.50 -11.84
C ASP A 104 -5.81 -1.16 -10.52
N PRO A 105 -5.07 -2.30 -10.59
CA PRO A 105 -4.81 -3.14 -9.43
C PRO A 105 -4.12 -2.41 -8.28
N LYS A 106 -3.15 -1.54 -8.58
CA LYS A 106 -2.42 -0.76 -7.56
C LYS A 106 -3.32 0.15 -6.72
N ASN A 107 -4.44 0.62 -7.28
CA ASN A 107 -5.42 1.45 -6.59
C ASN A 107 -6.58 0.62 -6.01
N SER A 108 -6.41 -0.68 -5.89
CA SER A 108 -7.38 -1.58 -5.26
C SER A 108 -7.58 -1.25 -3.78
N PRO A 109 -8.80 -1.39 -3.25
CA PRO A 109 -9.08 -1.19 -1.82
C PRO A 109 -8.14 -1.97 -0.89
N LEU A 110 -7.73 -3.19 -1.27
CA LEU A 110 -6.82 -4.01 -0.47
C LEU A 110 -5.45 -3.37 -0.28
N ALA A 111 -4.94 -2.65 -1.28
CA ALA A 111 -3.66 -1.93 -1.19
C ALA A 111 -3.84 -0.52 -0.59
N MET A 112 -4.91 0.18 -0.98
CA MET A 112 -5.07 1.60 -0.65
C MET A 112 -5.57 1.85 0.78
N LYS A 113 -6.42 0.95 1.32
CA LYS A 113 -7.01 1.15 2.66
C LYS A 113 -6.02 1.05 3.82
N PRO A 114 -5.05 0.11 3.82
CA PRO A 114 -4.06 0.05 4.89
C PRO A 114 -2.92 1.07 4.75
N LEU A 115 -2.78 1.74 3.60
CA LEU A 115 -1.78 2.78 3.36
C LEU A 115 -2.23 4.12 3.94
N ALA A 116 -1.31 4.85 4.55
CA ALA A 116 -1.57 6.19 5.10
C ALA A 116 -1.92 7.20 3.98
N GLU A 117 -2.86 8.12 4.27
CA GLU A 117 -3.34 9.11 3.29
C GLU A 117 -2.21 10.02 2.79
N GLU A 118 -1.24 10.36 3.65
CA GLU A 118 -0.05 11.13 3.27
C GLU A 118 0.89 10.38 2.30
N CYS A 119 0.78 9.04 2.22
CA CYS A 119 1.47 8.20 1.24
C CYS A 119 0.61 7.91 0.00
N GLY A 120 -0.56 8.53 -0.11
CA GLY A 120 -1.49 8.32 -1.22
C GLY A 120 -2.55 7.26 -0.96
N GLY A 121 -2.66 6.76 0.26
CA GLY A 121 -3.69 5.81 0.68
C GLY A 121 -5.10 6.41 0.74
N ALA A 122 -6.05 5.60 1.14
CA ALA A 122 -7.46 5.99 1.27
C ALA A 122 -7.93 5.91 2.71
N VAL A 123 -8.90 6.78 3.07
CA VAL A 123 -9.53 6.78 4.40
C VAL A 123 -9.96 5.37 4.81
N HIS A 124 -9.51 4.93 5.99
CA HIS A 124 -9.78 3.62 6.55
C HIS A 124 -10.24 3.73 8.01
N GLY A 125 -11.41 3.17 8.34
CA GLY A 125 -11.97 3.24 9.69
C GLY A 125 -11.10 2.56 10.77
N GLY A 126 -10.26 1.61 10.38
CA GLY A 126 -9.27 0.97 11.24
C GLY A 126 -7.95 1.73 11.39
N GLY A 127 -7.79 2.86 10.70
CA GLY A 127 -6.53 3.60 10.59
C GLY A 127 -5.58 3.02 9.54
N ALA A 128 -4.43 3.67 9.39
CA ALA A 128 -3.36 3.21 8.51
C ALA A 128 -2.43 2.22 9.24
N PHE A 129 -1.88 1.30 8.49
CA PHE A 129 -0.90 0.31 8.94
C PHE A 129 0.47 0.54 8.29
N PHE A 130 0.49 1.09 7.08
CA PHE A 130 1.70 1.38 6.32
C PHE A 130 1.88 2.89 6.16
N PHE A 131 3.02 3.40 6.60
CA PHE A 131 3.37 4.82 6.59
C PHE A 131 4.51 5.13 5.62
N ALA A 132 4.89 4.16 4.77
CA ALA A 132 5.90 4.29 3.75
C ALA A 132 5.58 3.35 2.57
N LEU A 133 5.84 3.81 1.36
CA LEU A 133 5.60 3.02 0.13
C LEU A 133 6.59 1.85 -0.04
N ASP A 134 7.72 1.91 0.65
CA ASP A 134 8.76 0.88 0.67
C ASP A 134 8.67 -0.06 1.88
N ASP A 135 7.59 0.02 2.68
CA ASP A 135 7.33 -0.98 3.72
C ASP A 135 7.26 -2.38 3.09
N PRO A 136 8.05 -3.37 3.56
CA PRO A 136 8.15 -4.67 2.90
C PRO A 136 6.82 -5.43 2.87
N ASN A 137 5.96 -5.28 3.87
CA ASN A 137 4.64 -5.91 3.90
C ASN A 137 3.69 -5.23 2.91
N TYR A 138 3.74 -3.89 2.82
CA TYR A 138 2.97 -3.14 1.82
C TYR A 138 3.38 -3.53 0.41
N VAL A 139 4.69 -3.58 0.13
CA VAL A 139 5.24 -3.97 -1.16
C VAL A 139 4.81 -5.40 -1.53
N ALA A 140 4.81 -6.34 -0.58
CA ALA A 140 4.39 -7.71 -0.82
C ALA A 140 2.89 -7.81 -1.19
N ILE A 141 2.02 -7.06 -0.48
CA ILE A 141 0.59 -6.98 -0.82
C ILE A 141 0.43 -6.36 -2.22
N LEU A 142 1.11 -5.24 -2.50
CA LEU A 142 1.00 -4.56 -3.78
C LEU A 142 1.46 -5.44 -4.94
N GLN A 143 2.58 -6.14 -4.79
CA GLN A 143 3.08 -7.09 -5.80
C GLN A 143 2.09 -8.20 -6.08
N TRP A 144 1.46 -8.78 -5.05
CA TRP A 144 0.44 -9.80 -5.24
C TRP A 144 -0.79 -9.24 -5.97
N VAL A 145 -1.27 -8.06 -5.57
CA VAL A 145 -2.42 -7.39 -6.21
C VAL A 145 -2.16 -7.12 -7.70
N GLU A 146 -0.92 -6.73 -8.06
CA GLU A 146 -0.52 -6.42 -9.43
C GLU A 146 -0.14 -7.66 -10.26
N SER A 147 0.06 -8.83 -9.63
CA SER A 147 0.47 -10.06 -10.30
C SER A 147 -0.65 -10.78 -11.05
N GLY A 148 -1.90 -10.34 -10.90
CA GLY A 148 -3.04 -10.99 -11.52
C GLY A 148 -3.04 -10.86 -13.04
N GLU A 149 -3.67 -11.81 -13.70
CA GLU A 149 -3.78 -11.89 -15.16
C GLU A 149 -5.23 -12.07 -15.59
N PHE A 150 -5.59 -11.47 -16.72
CA PHE A 150 -6.88 -11.73 -17.36
C PHE A 150 -6.86 -13.06 -18.12
N LYS A 151 -7.76 -13.97 -17.75
CA LYS A 151 -7.93 -15.31 -18.34
C LYS A 151 -9.37 -15.55 -18.76
#